data_09d000be32374797feb6ecbf09ca31e0
#
_entry.id   09d000be32374797feb6ecbf09ca31e0
#
_cell.length_a   1.000
_cell.length_b   1.000
_cell.length_c   1.000
_cell.angle_alpha   90.00
_cell.angle_beta   90.00
_cell.angle_gamma   90.00
#
_symmetry.space_group_name_H-M   'P 1'
#
loop_
_entity.id
_entity.type
_entity.pdbx_description
1 polymer ?
#
loop_
_entity_poly.entity_id
_entity_poly.type
_entity_poly.pdbx_seq_one_letter_code
_entity_poly.pdbx_strand_id
1 'polypeptide(L)'
;MNRKNQKNMTPLIQLKQIYLSYPDGEGKTEVLRGLSLDVQQGETVAITGPSGSGKSTLLSIIGTLLRPDSGEYLFDGTAVSNLDDTAQAQFRNRSIGFVFQDHRLLPQFTVRENILLPSLACQRQTTREQEERADELLQNTGIAPLSHKYPEQLSGGECQRVAICRALIMRPKLLLADEPTGLLDAANADRITDLLLSVNSSENCTLLMVTHAERVAKKAGKVYCLQNGKIIV
;
A
#
# COMPACT_ATOMS: atom_id res chain seq x y z
N MET A 1 -30.80 14.85 -1.58
CA MET A 1 -30.66 14.86 -0.12
C MET A 1 -29.25 14.53 0.23
N ASN A 2 -28.66 15.26 0.76
CA ASN A 2 -27.86 15.99 1.72
C ASN A 2 -26.37 16.10 1.34
N ARG A 3 -25.99 17.18 0.60
CA ARG A 3 -24.59 17.62 0.37
C ARG A 3 -24.02 18.47 1.53
N LYS A 4 -24.58 18.43 2.74
CA LYS A 4 -24.30 19.39 3.82
C LYS A 4 -23.54 18.85 5.04
N ASN A 5 -22.97 17.63 5.00
CA ASN A 5 -22.21 17.09 6.15
C ASN A 5 -20.77 16.64 5.80
N GLN A 6 -20.13 17.23 4.81
CA GLN A 6 -18.66 17.15 4.68
C GLN A 6 -18.01 18.20 5.60
N LYS A 7 -18.25 18.09 6.91
CA LYS A 7 -17.50 18.84 7.92
C LYS A 7 -16.07 18.29 7.96
N ASN A 8 -15.10 19.14 7.62
CA ASN A 8 -13.68 19.17 8.07
C ASN A 8 -13.16 17.87 8.72
N MET A 9 -13.20 16.75 8.02
CA MET A 9 -12.43 15.57 8.44
C MET A 9 -10.99 15.77 7.96
N THR A 10 -10.04 15.71 8.87
CA THR A 10 -8.62 15.71 8.52
C THR A 10 -8.36 14.54 7.58
N PRO A 11 -7.76 14.77 6.40
CA PRO A 11 -7.41 13.67 5.50
C PRO A 11 -6.46 12.68 6.18
N LEU A 12 -6.58 11.39 5.86
CA LEU A 12 -5.62 10.40 6.32
C LEU A 12 -4.24 10.66 5.70
N ILE A 13 -4.21 10.97 4.41
CA ILE A 13 -2.99 11.37 3.69
C ILE A 13 -3.18 12.79 3.20
N GLN A 14 -2.22 13.66 3.51
CA GLN A 14 -2.14 14.99 2.94
C GLN A 14 -0.71 15.26 2.47
N LEU A 15 -0.55 15.35 1.17
CA LEU A 15 0.70 15.75 0.51
C LEU A 15 0.55 17.20 0.03
N LYS A 16 1.50 18.07 0.37
CA LYS A 16 1.51 19.47 -0.04
C LYS A 16 2.82 19.81 -0.71
N GLN A 17 2.73 20.17 -2.00
CA GLN A 17 3.86 20.63 -2.80
C GLN A 17 5.09 19.72 -2.69
N ILE A 18 4.89 18.41 -2.92
CA ILE A 18 5.95 17.40 -2.86
C ILE A 18 6.83 17.52 -4.12
N TYR A 19 8.12 17.69 -3.90
CA TYR A 19 9.15 17.65 -4.93
C TYR A 19 10.11 16.51 -4.67
N LEU A 20 10.53 15.85 -5.75
CA LEU A 20 11.57 14.83 -5.68
C LEU A 20 12.32 14.76 -7.01
N SER A 21 13.64 14.69 -6.92
CA SER A 21 14.56 14.52 -8.06
C SER A 21 15.52 13.36 -7.82
N TYR A 22 15.90 12.66 -8.88
CA TYR A 22 16.99 11.70 -8.85
C TYR A 22 18.21 12.24 -9.57
N PRO A 23 19.44 11.89 -9.13
CA PRO A 23 20.66 12.19 -9.88
C PRO A 23 20.59 11.56 -11.29
N ASP A 24 21.01 12.32 -12.30
CA ASP A 24 21.03 11.88 -13.71
C ASP A 24 22.32 12.43 -14.36
N GLY A 25 23.38 11.63 -14.34
CA GLY A 25 24.70 12.08 -14.77
C GLY A 25 25.19 13.27 -13.94
N GLU A 26 25.52 14.40 -14.60
CA GLU A 26 25.91 15.65 -13.95
C GLU A 26 24.70 16.52 -13.51
N GLY A 27 23.47 16.06 -13.80
CA GLY A 27 22.22 16.80 -13.53
C GLY A 27 21.30 16.10 -12.54
N LYS A 28 20.06 16.59 -12.50
CA LYS A 28 18.96 16.00 -11.73
C LYS A 28 17.72 15.92 -12.61
N THR A 29 17.06 14.76 -12.58
CA THR A 29 15.75 14.59 -13.23
C THR A 29 14.67 14.72 -12.16
N GLU A 30 13.85 15.79 -12.27
CA GLU A 30 12.67 15.98 -11.42
C GLU A 30 11.58 14.95 -11.77
N VAL A 31 11.21 14.12 -10.80
CA VAL A 31 10.17 13.09 -10.95
C VAL A 31 8.84 13.57 -10.38
N LEU A 32 8.85 14.24 -9.24
CA LEU A 32 7.66 14.88 -8.66
C LEU A 32 7.87 16.41 -8.62
N ARG A 33 6.84 17.17 -9.04
CA ARG A 33 6.96 18.59 -9.35
C ARG A 33 5.88 19.41 -8.63
N GLY A 34 5.96 19.52 -7.30
CA GLY A 34 4.97 20.23 -6.50
C GLY A 34 3.64 19.48 -6.43
N LEU A 35 3.71 18.15 -6.32
CA LEU A 35 2.54 17.29 -6.23
C LEU A 35 1.79 17.54 -4.93
N SER A 36 0.47 17.68 -5.02
CA SER A 36 -0.42 17.75 -3.86
C SER A 36 -1.53 16.72 -4.03
N LEU A 37 -1.87 16.03 -2.91
CA LEU A 37 -2.89 14.98 -2.90
C LEU A 37 -3.46 14.84 -1.50
N ASP A 38 -4.79 14.83 -1.39
CA ASP A 38 -5.52 14.50 -0.17
C ASP A 38 -6.31 13.21 -0.35
N VAL A 39 -6.18 12.28 0.61
CA VAL A 39 -6.94 11.03 0.65
C VAL A 39 -7.62 10.91 2.01
N GLN A 40 -8.93 10.69 2.00
CA GLN A 40 -9.70 10.51 3.24
C GLN A 40 -9.59 9.08 3.76
N GLN A 41 -9.79 8.90 5.06
CA GLN A 41 -9.84 7.56 5.65
C GLN A 41 -10.96 6.73 5.02
N GLY A 42 -10.69 5.46 4.73
CA GLY A 42 -11.63 4.52 4.12
C GLY A 42 -11.82 4.70 2.60
N GLU A 43 -11.18 5.69 1.97
CA GLU A 43 -11.25 5.82 0.52
C GLU A 43 -10.47 4.71 -0.20
N THR A 44 -10.93 4.39 -1.41
CA THR A 44 -10.19 3.57 -2.38
C THR A 44 -9.73 4.46 -3.52
N VAL A 45 -8.42 4.58 -3.69
CA VAL A 45 -7.80 5.46 -4.68
C VAL A 45 -6.94 4.65 -5.62
N ALA A 46 -7.09 4.85 -6.92
CA ALA A 46 -6.18 4.36 -7.94
C ALA A 46 -5.39 5.52 -8.55
N ILE A 47 -4.08 5.35 -8.68
CA ILE A 47 -3.19 6.27 -9.40
C ILE A 47 -2.73 5.58 -10.66
N THR A 48 -3.10 6.15 -11.80
CA THR A 48 -2.71 5.72 -13.14
C THR A 48 -1.66 6.66 -13.73
N GLY A 49 -1.16 6.35 -14.91
CA GLY A 49 -0.23 7.19 -15.65
C GLY A 49 0.81 6.38 -16.42
N PRO A 50 1.54 7.02 -17.36
CA PRO A 50 2.54 6.33 -18.18
C PRO A 50 3.68 5.74 -17.34
N SER A 51 4.45 4.81 -17.93
CA SER A 51 5.66 4.31 -17.31
C SER A 51 6.63 5.46 -17.05
N GLY A 52 7.32 5.44 -15.92
CA GLY A 52 8.27 6.51 -15.54
C GLY A 52 7.61 7.82 -15.05
N SER A 53 6.28 7.91 -14.92
CA SER A 53 5.62 9.13 -14.42
C SER A 53 5.84 9.43 -12.93
N GLY A 54 6.46 8.53 -12.18
CA GLY A 54 6.73 8.70 -10.74
C GLY A 54 5.75 8.01 -9.81
N LYS A 55 4.91 7.09 -10.30
CA LYS A 55 3.88 6.40 -9.48
C LYS A 55 4.48 5.61 -8.31
N SER A 56 5.45 4.74 -8.56
CA SER A 56 6.12 3.96 -7.49
C SER A 56 6.95 4.86 -6.57
N THR A 57 7.47 5.98 -7.09
CA THR A 57 8.13 7.02 -6.30
C THR A 57 7.16 7.69 -5.34
N LEU A 58 5.98 8.09 -5.82
CA LEU A 58 4.92 8.65 -5.00
C LEU A 58 4.47 7.66 -3.91
N LEU A 59 4.26 6.39 -4.29
CA LEU A 59 3.89 5.34 -3.35
C LEU A 59 4.99 5.12 -2.30
N SER A 60 6.27 5.21 -2.69
CA SER A 60 7.41 5.10 -1.76
C SER A 60 7.47 6.27 -0.78
N ILE A 61 7.11 7.50 -1.19
CA ILE A 61 7.02 8.65 -0.29
C ILE A 61 5.85 8.47 0.69
N ILE A 62 4.66 8.12 0.20
CA ILE A 62 3.49 7.87 1.05
C ILE A 62 3.79 6.73 2.04
N GLY A 63 4.50 5.71 1.57
CA GLY A 63 4.94 4.58 2.38
C GLY A 63 6.12 4.85 3.31
N THR A 64 6.63 6.07 3.34
CA THR A 64 7.82 6.47 4.13
C THR A 64 9.08 5.64 3.86
N LEU A 65 9.18 5.09 2.65
CA LEU A 65 10.38 4.39 2.16
C LEU A 65 11.37 5.37 1.52
N LEU A 66 10.89 6.55 1.12
CA LEU A 66 11.64 7.61 0.48
C LEU A 66 11.23 8.95 1.07
N ARG A 67 12.20 9.82 1.36
CA ARG A 67 11.94 11.19 1.78
C ARG A 67 11.88 12.10 0.55
N PRO A 68 10.89 13.00 0.45
CA PRO A 68 10.88 14.01 -0.60
C PRO A 68 11.99 15.05 -0.39
N ASP A 69 12.44 15.71 -1.47
CA ASP A 69 13.42 16.80 -1.40
C ASP A 69 12.81 18.02 -0.68
N SER A 70 11.52 18.27 -0.89
CA SER A 70 10.76 19.33 -0.23
C SER A 70 9.25 19.07 -0.28
N GLY A 71 8.50 19.88 0.49
CA GLY A 71 7.06 19.71 0.68
C GLY A 71 6.72 19.17 2.06
N GLU A 72 5.42 19.01 2.31
CA GLU A 72 4.91 18.52 3.59
C GLU A 72 4.11 17.23 3.39
N TYR A 73 4.37 16.23 4.21
CA TYR A 73 3.57 15.01 4.29
C TYR A 73 2.97 14.87 5.69
N LEU A 74 1.65 14.95 5.77
CA LEU A 74 0.88 14.68 6.98
C LEU A 74 0.11 13.36 6.82
N PHE A 75 0.15 12.54 7.86
CA PHE A 75 -0.64 11.32 7.98
C PHE A 75 -1.51 11.44 9.24
N ASP A 76 -2.82 11.42 9.06
CA ASP A 76 -3.80 11.61 10.15
C ASP A 76 -3.47 12.87 10.98
N GLY A 77 -3.12 13.97 10.29
CA GLY A 77 -2.72 15.25 10.86
C GLY A 77 -1.31 15.32 11.47
N THR A 78 -0.57 14.21 11.50
CA THR A 78 0.80 14.16 12.05
C THR A 78 1.83 14.34 10.93
N ALA A 79 2.80 15.25 11.12
CA ALA A 79 3.88 15.48 10.16
C ALA A 79 4.89 14.31 10.17
N VAL A 80 4.76 13.42 9.20
CA VAL A 80 5.57 12.18 9.10
C VAL A 80 6.99 12.50 8.61
N SER A 81 7.15 13.53 7.79
CA SER A 81 8.46 13.98 7.29
C SER A 81 9.44 14.40 8.39
N ASN A 82 8.93 14.76 9.57
CA ASN A 82 9.73 15.23 10.70
C ASN A 82 10.19 14.09 11.65
N LEU A 83 9.73 12.86 11.42
CA LEU A 83 10.13 11.71 12.21
C LEU A 83 11.58 11.30 11.91
N ASP A 84 12.31 10.89 12.95
CA ASP A 84 13.60 10.22 12.76
C ASP A 84 13.41 8.82 12.15
N ASP A 85 14.49 8.17 11.74
CA ASP A 85 14.43 6.89 11.02
C ASP A 85 13.79 5.78 11.87
N THR A 86 14.02 5.77 13.18
CA THR A 86 13.44 4.79 14.10
C THR A 86 11.94 4.99 14.26
N ALA A 87 11.51 6.22 14.53
CA ALA A 87 10.10 6.57 14.65
C ALA A 87 9.36 6.34 13.31
N GLN A 88 10.01 6.65 12.18
CA GLN A 88 9.46 6.43 10.86
C GLN A 88 9.29 4.93 10.54
N ALA A 89 10.26 4.08 10.94
CA ALA A 89 10.14 2.63 10.78
C ALA A 89 9.01 2.04 11.64
N GLN A 90 8.88 2.50 12.90
CA GLN A 90 7.78 2.09 13.79
C GLN A 90 6.42 2.56 13.27
N PHE A 91 6.33 3.80 12.82
CA PHE A 91 5.13 4.36 12.19
C PHE A 91 4.72 3.52 10.98
N ARG A 92 5.66 3.26 10.05
CA ARG A 92 5.43 2.43 8.86
C ARG A 92 4.92 1.05 9.22
N ASN A 93 5.56 0.37 10.15
CA ASN A 93 5.17 -0.96 10.60
C ASN A 93 3.74 -1.02 11.14
N ARG A 94 3.31 -0.01 11.91
CA ARG A 94 1.99 0.02 12.56
C ARG A 94 0.87 0.56 11.70
N SER A 95 1.19 1.48 10.77
CA SER A 95 0.17 2.29 10.09
C SER A 95 0.01 1.95 8.62
N ILE A 96 0.99 1.28 8.01
CA ILE A 96 1.05 1.07 6.56
C ILE A 96 1.31 -0.39 6.23
N GLY A 97 0.44 -0.98 5.43
CA GLY A 97 0.64 -2.27 4.79
C GLY A 97 1.10 -2.10 3.34
N PHE A 98 2.00 -2.96 2.87
CA PHE A 98 2.50 -2.93 1.50
C PHE A 98 2.18 -4.23 0.75
N VAL A 99 1.65 -4.09 -0.46
CA VAL A 99 1.45 -5.15 -1.44
C VAL A 99 2.23 -4.78 -2.70
N PHE A 100 3.27 -5.55 -3.02
CA PHE A 100 4.12 -5.32 -4.19
C PHE A 100 3.74 -6.24 -5.34
N GLN A 101 4.12 -5.87 -6.55
CA GLN A 101 3.90 -6.64 -7.76
C GLN A 101 4.60 -8.01 -7.71
N ASP A 102 5.82 -8.08 -7.19
CA ASP A 102 6.66 -9.28 -7.06
C ASP A 102 6.47 -10.03 -5.73
N HIS A 103 5.37 -9.73 -5.00
CA HIS A 103 4.96 -10.31 -3.71
C HIS A 103 5.98 -10.12 -2.57
N ARG A 104 7.28 -10.14 -2.84
CA ARG A 104 8.40 -10.04 -1.88
C ARG A 104 8.25 -10.99 -0.70
N LEU A 105 7.84 -12.22 -0.97
CA LEU A 105 7.83 -13.26 0.06
C LEU A 105 9.25 -13.77 0.28
N LEU A 106 9.57 -14.08 1.53
CA LEU A 106 10.84 -14.69 1.88
C LEU A 106 10.76 -16.20 1.61
N PRO A 107 11.57 -16.75 0.70
CA PRO A 107 11.44 -18.13 0.23
C PRO A 107 11.76 -19.17 1.32
N GLN A 108 12.57 -18.80 2.32
CA GLN A 108 12.93 -19.66 3.44
C GLN A 108 11.86 -19.77 4.53
N PHE A 109 10.78 -18.98 4.45
CA PHE A 109 9.68 -18.98 5.40
C PHE A 109 8.42 -19.56 4.77
N THR A 110 7.65 -20.27 5.58
CA THR A 110 6.31 -20.74 5.21
C THR A 110 5.35 -19.57 4.96
N VAL A 111 4.18 -19.86 4.42
CA VAL A 111 3.07 -18.88 4.25
C VAL A 111 2.76 -18.19 5.58
N ARG A 112 2.56 -18.98 6.67
CA ARG A 112 2.23 -18.44 7.99
C ARG A 112 3.34 -17.54 8.53
N GLU A 113 4.59 -17.97 8.44
CA GLU A 113 5.74 -17.19 8.89
C GLU A 113 5.89 -15.89 8.09
N ASN A 114 5.71 -15.93 6.76
CA ASN A 114 5.69 -14.71 5.93
C ASN A 114 4.64 -13.71 6.40
N ILE A 115 3.43 -14.16 6.75
CA ILE A 115 2.34 -13.30 7.24
C ILE A 115 2.73 -12.67 8.57
N LEU A 116 3.38 -13.40 9.47
CA LEU A 116 3.75 -12.94 10.81
C LEU A 116 5.00 -12.05 10.86
N LEU A 117 5.79 -11.97 9.78
CA LEU A 117 7.05 -11.18 9.74
C LEU A 117 6.91 -9.74 10.26
N PRO A 118 5.88 -8.95 9.88
CA PRO A 118 5.75 -7.58 10.39
C PRO A 118 5.55 -7.52 11.91
N SER A 119 4.95 -8.55 12.51
CA SER A 119 4.77 -8.65 13.96
C SER A 119 6.09 -8.77 14.71
N LEU A 120 7.12 -9.36 14.07
CA LEU A 120 8.43 -9.56 14.66
C LEU A 120 9.36 -8.33 14.54
N ALA A 121 8.99 -7.33 13.73
CA ALA A 121 9.84 -6.16 13.49
C ALA A 121 10.10 -5.32 14.76
N CYS A 122 9.17 -5.33 15.72
CA CYS A 122 9.27 -4.56 16.97
C CYS A 122 9.34 -5.44 18.22
N GLN A 123 9.32 -6.76 18.09
CA GLN A 123 9.31 -7.71 19.20
C GLN A 123 9.95 -9.05 18.79
N ARG A 124 10.47 -9.79 19.77
CA ARG A 124 11.19 -11.04 19.49
C ARG A 124 10.27 -12.25 19.22
N GLN A 125 9.00 -12.17 19.61
CA GLN A 125 8.03 -13.25 19.47
C GLN A 125 6.67 -12.69 19.12
N THR A 126 5.87 -13.46 18.40
CA THR A 126 4.47 -13.15 18.11
C THR A 126 3.62 -13.29 19.38
N THR A 127 2.57 -12.51 19.48
CA THR A 127 1.55 -12.65 20.52
C THR A 127 0.46 -13.64 20.07
N ARG A 128 -0.28 -14.18 21.02
CA ARG A 128 -1.43 -15.03 20.72
C ARG A 128 -2.46 -14.33 19.83
N GLU A 129 -2.71 -13.04 20.05
CA GLU A 129 -3.61 -12.24 19.23
C GLU A 129 -3.15 -12.17 17.76
N GLN A 130 -1.83 -12.03 17.54
CA GLN A 130 -1.26 -11.99 16.18
C GLN A 130 -1.34 -13.36 15.50
N GLU A 131 -1.16 -14.45 16.24
CA GLU A 131 -1.34 -15.81 15.72
C GLU A 131 -2.81 -16.08 15.32
N GLU A 132 -3.76 -15.72 16.18
CA GLU A 132 -5.20 -15.81 15.90
C GLU A 132 -5.57 -14.92 14.69
N ARG A 133 -4.99 -13.71 14.60
CA ARG A 133 -5.18 -12.83 13.46
C ARG A 133 -4.63 -13.40 12.15
N ALA A 134 -3.48 -14.06 12.19
CA ALA A 134 -2.94 -14.73 11.01
C ALA A 134 -3.88 -15.85 10.52
N ASP A 135 -4.45 -16.63 11.44
CA ASP A 135 -5.41 -17.69 11.12
C ASP A 135 -6.71 -17.10 10.50
N GLU A 136 -7.22 -16.00 11.06
CA GLU A 136 -8.37 -15.29 10.52
C GLU A 136 -8.10 -14.81 9.08
N LEU A 137 -6.96 -14.17 8.82
CA LEU A 137 -6.57 -13.70 7.50
C LEU A 137 -6.43 -14.85 6.49
N LEU A 138 -5.80 -15.95 6.89
CA LEU A 138 -5.67 -17.17 6.08
C LEU A 138 -7.03 -17.74 5.68
N GLN A 139 -7.99 -17.77 6.61
CA GLN A 139 -9.36 -18.22 6.36
C GLN A 139 -10.08 -17.28 5.40
N ASN A 140 -10.09 -15.97 5.69
CA ASN A 140 -10.80 -14.96 4.92
C ASN A 140 -10.30 -14.84 3.47
N THR A 141 -9.02 -15.15 3.23
CA THR A 141 -8.42 -15.15 1.89
C THR A 141 -8.45 -16.50 1.18
N GLY A 142 -8.96 -17.54 1.85
CA GLY A 142 -9.10 -18.88 1.29
C GLY A 142 -7.78 -19.64 1.07
N ILE A 143 -6.73 -19.29 1.82
CA ILE A 143 -5.41 -19.93 1.75
C ILE A 143 -5.00 -20.67 3.03
N ALA A 144 -5.91 -20.89 3.97
CA ALA A 144 -5.64 -21.60 5.21
C ALA A 144 -5.00 -23.00 5.01
N PRO A 145 -5.40 -23.82 4.00
CA PRO A 145 -4.74 -25.10 3.74
C PRO A 145 -3.29 -24.99 3.29
N LEU A 146 -2.84 -23.78 2.90
CA LEU A 146 -1.50 -23.52 2.40
C LEU A 146 -0.53 -23.00 3.47
N SER A 147 -0.99 -22.84 4.72
CA SER A 147 -0.25 -22.17 5.82
C SER A 147 1.17 -22.71 6.05
N HIS A 148 1.39 -24.00 5.81
CA HIS A 148 2.67 -24.69 6.01
C HIS A 148 3.52 -24.78 4.74
N LYS A 149 2.99 -24.36 3.56
CA LYS A 149 3.74 -24.37 2.30
C LYS A 149 4.75 -23.22 2.24
N TYR A 150 5.76 -23.40 1.40
CA TYR A 150 6.74 -22.38 1.05
C TYR A 150 6.32 -21.64 -0.24
N PRO A 151 6.80 -20.41 -0.45
CA PRO A 151 6.43 -19.59 -1.63
C PRO A 151 6.61 -20.30 -2.98
N GLU A 152 7.65 -21.10 -3.14
CA GLU A 152 7.92 -21.89 -4.37
C GLU A 152 6.85 -22.94 -4.71
N GLN A 153 6.01 -23.30 -3.73
CA GLN A 153 4.94 -24.28 -3.89
C GLN A 153 3.58 -23.63 -4.19
N LEU A 154 3.56 -22.31 -4.39
CA LEU A 154 2.36 -21.50 -4.58
C LEU A 154 2.25 -20.98 -6.01
N SER A 155 1.03 -20.85 -6.49
CA SER A 155 0.74 -20.05 -7.69
C SER A 155 0.93 -18.55 -7.42
N GLY A 156 1.11 -17.74 -8.48
CA GLY A 156 1.25 -16.30 -8.34
C GLY A 156 0.08 -15.63 -7.61
N GLY A 157 -1.15 -16.07 -7.86
CA GLY A 157 -2.34 -15.56 -7.16
C GLY A 157 -2.38 -15.94 -5.68
N GLU A 158 -1.87 -17.12 -5.31
CA GLU A 158 -1.72 -17.54 -3.90
C GLU A 158 -0.61 -16.72 -3.21
N CYS A 159 0.54 -16.52 -3.86
CA CYS A 159 1.60 -15.63 -3.36
C CYS A 159 1.07 -14.22 -3.10
N GLN A 160 0.22 -13.69 -4.00
CA GLN A 160 -0.36 -12.36 -3.83
C GLN A 160 -1.33 -12.29 -2.64
N ARG A 161 -2.13 -13.34 -2.41
CA ARG A 161 -2.97 -13.42 -1.20
C ARG A 161 -2.14 -13.47 0.08
N VAL A 162 -1.04 -14.21 0.09
CA VAL A 162 -0.10 -14.21 1.24
C VAL A 162 0.47 -12.82 1.47
N ALA A 163 0.89 -12.10 0.41
CA ALA A 163 1.39 -10.73 0.53
C ALA A 163 0.33 -9.76 1.08
N ILE A 164 -0.95 -9.93 0.69
CA ILE A 164 -2.07 -9.15 1.24
C ILE A 164 -2.26 -9.47 2.73
N CYS A 165 -2.29 -10.74 3.12
CA CYS A 165 -2.40 -11.13 4.54
C CYS A 165 -1.26 -10.55 5.37
N ARG A 166 -0.01 -10.62 4.86
CA ARG A 166 1.16 -10.01 5.51
C ARG A 166 1.01 -8.51 5.67
N ALA A 167 0.47 -7.82 4.68
CA ALA A 167 0.25 -6.38 4.74
C ALA A 167 -0.80 -5.99 5.79
N LEU A 168 -1.74 -6.89 6.12
CA LEU A 168 -2.88 -6.65 7.01
C LEU A 168 -2.65 -7.11 8.46
N ILE A 169 -1.60 -7.87 8.74
CA ILE A 169 -1.40 -8.47 10.07
C ILE A 169 -1.34 -7.44 11.20
N MET A 170 -0.78 -6.27 10.94
CA MET A 170 -0.65 -5.18 11.91
C MET A 170 -1.89 -4.24 11.95
N ARG A 171 -2.99 -4.58 11.26
CA ARG A 171 -4.22 -3.75 11.17
C ARG A 171 -3.91 -2.31 10.72
N PRO A 172 -3.25 -2.10 9.57
CA PRO A 172 -2.83 -0.78 9.13
C PRO A 172 -4.02 0.11 8.79
N LYS A 173 -3.86 1.44 8.96
CA LYS A 173 -4.83 2.43 8.47
C LYS A 173 -4.78 2.62 6.95
N LEU A 174 -3.63 2.31 6.34
CA LEU A 174 -3.37 2.49 4.91
C LEU A 174 -2.78 1.21 4.31
N LEU A 175 -3.37 0.74 3.23
CA LEU A 175 -2.84 -0.32 2.38
C LEU A 175 -2.34 0.31 1.07
N LEU A 176 -1.05 0.17 0.80
CA LEU A 176 -0.41 0.60 -0.43
C LEU A 176 -0.18 -0.60 -1.35
N ALA A 177 -0.66 -0.51 -2.58
CA ALA A 177 -0.52 -1.58 -3.56
C ALA A 177 0.18 -1.06 -4.83
N ASP A 178 1.39 -1.56 -5.10
CA ASP A 178 2.17 -1.23 -6.30
C ASP A 178 1.98 -2.32 -7.34
N GLU A 179 1.20 -2.04 -8.41
CA GLU A 179 0.86 -2.96 -9.50
C GLU A 179 0.43 -4.36 -8.99
N PRO A 180 -0.55 -4.45 -8.06
CA PRO A 180 -0.83 -5.68 -7.31
C PRO A 180 -1.32 -6.85 -8.16
N THR A 181 -1.58 -6.61 -9.44
CA THR A 181 -2.09 -7.60 -10.40
C THR A 181 -1.21 -7.76 -11.64
N GLY A 182 -0.07 -7.05 -11.70
CA GLY A 182 0.76 -6.95 -12.90
C GLY A 182 1.38 -8.26 -13.40
N LEU A 183 1.49 -9.27 -12.55
CA LEU A 183 2.03 -10.61 -12.88
C LEU A 183 0.95 -11.70 -12.98
N LEU A 184 -0.34 -11.33 -12.92
CA LEU A 184 -1.45 -12.26 -12.87
C LEU A 184 -2.22 -12.27 -14.19
N ASP A 185 -2.82 -13.41 -14.51
CA ASP A 185 -3.84 -13.48 -15.55
C ASP A 185 -5.09 -12.68 -15.20
N ALA A 186 -5.94 -12.41 -16.18
CA ALA A 186 -7.10 -11.55 -16.02
C ALA A 186 -8.08 -12.03 -14.92
N ALA A 187 -8.29 -13.34 -14.79
CA ALA A 187 -9.22 -13.91 -13.81
C ALA A 187 -8.67 -13.78 -12.38
N ASN A 188 -7.37 -14.03 -12.18
CA ASN A 188 -6.71 -13.84 -10.91
C ASN A 188 -6.57 -12.35 -10.56
N ALA A 189 -6.29 -11.49 -11.55
CA ALA A 189 -6.25 -10.04 -11.37
C ALA A 189 -7.57 -9.49 -10.82
N ASP A 190 -8.72 -9.95 -11.35
CA ASP A 190 -10.03 -9.55 -10.80
C ASP A 190 -10.23 -10.01 -9.37
N ARG A 191 -9.93 -11.28 -9.08
CA ARG A 191 -10.07 -11.84 -7.72
C ARG A 191 -9.22 -11.09 -6.71
N ILE A 192 -7.99 -10.75 -7.06
CA ILE A 192 -7.10 -9.97 -6.18
C ILE A 192 -7.60 -8.54 -6.00
N THR A 193 -8.10 -7.91 -7.07
CA THR A 193 -8.69 -6.57 -6.98
C THR A 193 -9.93 -6.57 -6.07
N ASP A 194 -10.83 -7.53 -6.26
CA ASP A 194 -12.04 -7.66 -5.43
C ASP A 194 -11.69 -7.94 -3.96
N LEU A 195 -10.66 -8.75 -3.70
CA LEU A 195 -10.14 -8.99 -2.36
C LEU A 195 -9.61 -7.70 -1.71
N LEU A 196 -8.81 -6.89 -2.42
CA LEU A 196 -8.29 -5.61 -1.92
C LEU A 196 -9.41 -4.63 -1.58
N LEU A 197 -10.46 -4.56 -2.41
CA LEU A 197 -11.62 -3.71 -2.17
C LEU A 197 -12.47 -4.22 -0.99
N SER A 198 -12.62 -5.54 -0.85
CA SER A 198 -13.34 -6.12 0.29
C SER A 198 -12.63 -5.86 1.61
N VAL A 199 -11.31 -5.94 1.62
CA VAL A 199 -10.45 -5.60 2.78
C VAL A 199 -10.60 -4.14 3.18
N ASN A 200 -10.63 -3.20 2.22
CA ASN A 200 -10.89 -1.79 2.52
C ASN A 200 -12.18 -1.62 3.33
N SER A 201 -13.26 -2.30 2.92
CA SER A 201 -14.56 -2.19 3.58
C SER A 201 -14.61 -2.91 4.93
N SER A 202 -14.07 -4.13 5.03
CA SER A 202 -14.14 -4.96 6.25
C SER A 202 -13.19 -4.49 7.35
N GLU A 203 -12.00 -3.98 6.99
CA GLU A 203 -10.96 -3.56 7.93
C GLU A 203 -10.97 -2.04 8.19
N ASN A 204 -11.86 -1.28 7.55
CA ASN A 204 -11.85 0.20 7.55
C ASN A 204 -10.47 0.77 7.20
N CYS A 205 -9.76 0.12 6.28
CA CYS A 205 -8.42 0.45 5.84
C CYS A 205 -8.47 1.22 4.52
N THR A 206 -7.84 2.38 4.46
CA THR A 206 -7.73 3.15 3.21
C THR A 206 -6.88 2.39 2.19
N LEU A 207 -7.34 2.28 0.95
CA LEU A 207 -6.59 1.61 -0.11
C LEU A 207 -6.09 2.65 -1.13
N LEU A 208 -4.78 2.69 -1.34
CA LEU A 208 -4.18 3.43 -2.44
C LEU A 208 -3.39 2.47 -3.31
N MET A 209 -3.82 2.32 -4.56
CA MET A 209 -3.17 1.46 -5.53
C MET A 209 -2.58 2.25 -6.69
N VAL A 210 -1.44 1.82 -7.16
CA VAL A 210 -0.84 2.27 -8.41
C VAL A 210 -1.04 1.16 -9.44
N THR A 211 -1.54 1.49 -10.62
CA THR A 211 -1.71 0.51 -11.68
C THR A 211 -1.77 1.16 -13.07
N HIS A 212 -1.30 0.43 -14.07
CA HIS A 212 -1.50 0.77 -15.47
C HIS A 212 -2.73 0.05 -16.08
N ALA A 213 -3.34 -0.89 -15.35
CA ALA A 213 -4.50 -1.63 -15.78
C ALA A 213 -5.79 -0.80 -15.54
N GLU A 214 -6.33 -0.19 -16.60
CA GLU A 214 -7.57 0.62 -16.50
C GLU A 214 -8.73 -0.14 -15.86
N ARG A 215 -8.85 -1.44 -16.12
CA ARG A 215 -9.89 -2.30 -15.57
C ARG A 215 -9.82 -2.36 -14.04
N VAL A 216 -8.61 -2.43 -13.49
CA VAL A 216 -8.35 -2.42 -12.04
C VAL A 216 -8.64 -1.03 -11.48
N ALA A 217 -8.13 0.01 -12.13
CA ALA A 217 -8.30 1.40 -11.69
C ALA A 217 -9.79 1.81 -11.62
N LYS A 218 -10.61 1.40 -12.59
CA LYS A 218 -12.06 1.70 -12.64
C LYS A 218 -12.87 1.12 -11.49
N LYS A 219 -12.35 0.12 -10.77
CA LYS A 219 -13.00 -0.45 -9.58
C LYS A 219 -12.76 0.40 -8.32
N ALA A 220 -11.79 1.31 -8.31
CA ALA A 220 -11.55 2.22 -7.20
C ALA A 220 -12.60 3.34 -7.13
N GLY A 221 -12.84 3.85 -5.94
CA GLY A 221 -13.78 4.96 -5.72
C GLY A 221 -13.33 6.29 -6.32
N LYS A 222 -11.99 6.49 -6.40
CA LYS A 222 -11.37 7.66 -7.06
C LYS A 222 -10.22 7.21 -7.95
N VAL A 223 -10.08 7.84 -9.10
CA VAL A 223 -8.97 7.60 -10.02
C VAL A 223 -8.26 8.92 -10.30
N TYR A 224 -6.97 8.94 -10.09
CA TYR A 224 -6.09 10.06 -10.44
C TYR A 224 -5.10 9.64 -11.52
N CYS A 225 -4.70 10.58 -12.37
CA CYS A 225 -3.64 10.36 -13.34
C CYS A 225 -2.38 11.13 -12.91
N LEU A 226 -1.25 10.41 -12.77
CA LEU A 226 0.06 11.02 -12.53
C LEU A 226 0.76 11.23 -13.87
N GLN A 227 0.95 12.47 -14.25
CA GLN A 227 1.63 12.84 -15.49
C GLN A 227 2.55 14.02 -15.25
N ASN A 228 3.77 13.97 -15.81
CA ASN A 228 4.79 15.01 -15.67
C ASN A 228 5.05 15.44 -14.20
N GLY A 229 5.00 14.48 -13.27
CA GLY A 229 5.24 14.72 -11.85
C GLY A 229 4.10 15.41 -11.09
N LYS A 230 2.90 15.51 -11.69
CA LYS A 230 1.71 16.14 -11.09
C LYS A 230 0.49 15.23 -11.19
N ILE A 231 -0.42 15.37 -10.23
CA ILE A 231 -1.75 14.76 -10.30
C ILE A 231 -2.63 15.58 -11.23
N ILE A 232 -3.26 14.90 -12.17
CA ILE A 232 -4.30 15.44 -13.07
C ILE A 232 -5.60 14.71 -12.71
N VAL A 233 -6.66 15.44 -12.53
CA VAL A 233 -8.02 14.93 -12.18
C VAL A 233 -8.80 14.68 -13.46
#